data_d19e865fef6e71c4f10e68a43cf74362
#
_entry.id   d19e865fef6e71c4f10e68a43cf74362
#
_cell.length_a   1.000
_cell.length_b   1.000
_cell.length_c   1.000
_cell.angle_alpha   90.00
_cell.angle_beta   90.00
_cell.angle_gamma   90.00
#
_symmetry.space_group_name_H-M   'P 1'
#
loop_
_entity.id
_entity.type
_entity.pdbx_description
1 polymer ?
#
loop_
_entity_poly.entity_id
_entity_poly.type
_entity_poly.pdbx_seq_one_letter_code
_entity_poly.pdbx_strand_id
1 'polypeptide(L)'
;MLLVNWTEMDNPKLQNIPDEGTLKALSKTIGNCAFSLGVELDVDIAEIESTMYEFKKDMFGQNFDILRKWQTMSGGGKTIRTLMHALWIVDRRGFDFLKKTYKIV
;
A
#
# COMPACT_ATOMS: atom_id res chain seq x y z
N MET A 1 12.08 -18.53 -9.36
CA MET A 1 12.24 -18.03 -8.90
C MET A 1 12.42 -17.38 -8.28
N LEU A 2 12.77 -17.16 -8.27
CA LEU A 2 12.96 -16.64 -7.56
C LEU A 2 12.67 -15.86 -7.04
N LEU A 3 12.65 -15.86 -6.83
CA LEU A 3 12.36 -15.28 -6.28
C LEU A 3 12.38 -14.55 -5.39
N VAL A 4 12.28 -14.22 -5.55
CA VAL A 4 12.46 -13.03 -4.72
C VAL A 4 11.85 -13.26 -3.37
N ASN A 5 12.62 -13.57 -2.39
CA ASN A 5 12.13 -13.67 -1.03
C ASN A 5 12.38 -12.36 -0.30
N TRP A 6 11.95 -11.25 -0.90
CA TRP A 6 12.11 -9.96 -0.26
C TRP A 6 11.40 -9.92 1.10
N THR A 7 10.34 -10.72 1.26
CA THR A 7 9.60 -10.80 2.53
C THR A 7 10.44 -11.41 3.65
N GLU A 8 11.51 -12.10 3.29
CA GLU A 8 12.41 -12.69 4.27
C GLU A 8 13.64 -11.83 4.51
N MET A 9 13.72 -10.69 3.84
CA MET A 9 14.84 -9.79 4.04
C MET A 9 14.83 -9.26 5.45
N ASP A 10 15.99 -9.30 6.09
CA ASP A 10 16.15 -8.85 7.45
C ASP A 10 16.56 -7.37 7.45
N ASN A 11 15.62 -6.51 7.12
CA ASN A 11 15.86 -5.07 7.09
C ASN A 11 14.94 -4.41 8.12
N PRO A 12 15.50 -3.80 9.16
CA PRO A 12 14.69 -3.20 10.22
C PRO A 12 13.73 -2.12 9.70
N LYS A 13 14.03 -1.48 8.59
CA LYS A 13 13.14 -0.47 8.02
C LYS A 13 11.78 -1.05 7.66
N LEU A 14 11.73 -2.34 7.34
CA LEU A 14 10.47 -2.99 6.94
C LEU A 14 9.47 -3.05 8.08
N GLN A 15 9.92 -2.91 9.32
CA GLN A 15 9.04 -2.92 10.48
C GLN A 15 8.45 -1.54 10.79
N ASN A 16 8.94 -0.50 10.13
CA ASN A 16 8.44 0.85 10.36
C ASN A 16 7.08 1.06 9.73
N ILE A 17 6.34 2.01 10.28
CA ILE A 17 5.05 2.42 9.72
C ILE A 17 5.32 3.49 8.67
N PRO A 18 4.77 3.34 7.45
CA PRO A 18 5.00 4.37 6.43
C PRO A 18 4.34 5.68 6.83
N ASP A 19 5.03 6.77 6.57
CA ASP A 19 4.53 8.10 6.91
C ASP A 19 3.52 8.60 5.86
N GLU A 20 2.72 9.59 6.26
CA GLU A 20 1.65 10.10 5.40
C GLU A 20 2.20 10.68 4.10
N GLY A 21 3.31 11.39 4.15
CA GLY A 21 3.92 11.95 2.94
C GLY A 21 4.29 10.90 1.93
N THR A 22 4.82 9.78 2.41
CA THR A 22 5.17 8.66 1.55
C THR A 22 3.92 8.01 0.96
N LEU A 23 2.87 7.85 1.77
CA LEU A 23 1.61 7.29 1.26
C LEU A 23 0.99 8.18 0.19
N LYS A 24 1.07 9.50 0.37
CA LYS A 24 0.55 10.44 -0.61
C LYS A 24 1.32 10.33 -1.93
N ALA A 25 2.65 10.29 -1.86
CA ALA A 25 3.48 10.14 -3.05
C ALA A 25 3.24 8.79 -3.73
N LEU A 26 3.10 7.74 -2.94
CA LEU A 26 2.78 6.41 -3.45
C LEU A 26 1.46 6.42 -4.22
N SER A 27 0.46 7.09 -3.68
CA SER A 27 -0.87 7.17 -4.30
C SER A 27 -0.81 7.76 -5.70
N LYS A 28 0.15 8.62 -5.96
CA LYS A 28 0.34 9.23 -7.28
C LYS A 28 1.16 8.34 -8.21
N THR A 29 1.89 7.40 -7.66
CA THR A 29 2.79 6.52 -8.41
C THR A 29 2.07 5.31 -8.96
N ILE A 30 1.14 4.74 -8.19
CA ILE A 30 0.41 3.54 -8.59
C ILE A 30 -0.77 3.89 -9.49
N GLY A 31 -1.22 2.89 -10.24
CA GLY A 31 -2.31 3.08 -11.18
C GLY A 31 -3.68 2.92 -10.56
N ASN A 32 -4.65 2.57 -11.39
CA ASN A 32 -6.04 2.42 -10.96
C ASN A 32 -6.23 1.07 -10.29
N CYS A 33 -5.78 0.95 -9.06
CA CYS A 33 -5.75 -0.31 -8.34
C CYS A 33 -6.29 -0.22 -6.91
N ALA A 34 -7.03 0.85 -6.60
CA ALA A 34 -7.48 1.08 -5.23
C ALA A 34 -8.30 -0.08 -4.67
N PHE A 35 -9.21 -0.64 -5.48
CA PHE A 35 -10.04 -1.75 -5.03
C PHE A 35 -9.20 -2.96 -4.67
N SER A 36 -8.33 -3.38 -5.61
CA SER A 36 -7.47 -4.54 -5.38
C SER A 36 -6.53 -4.33 -4.21
N LEU A 37 -5.99 -3.12 -4.09
CA LEU A 37 -5.10 -2.78 -2.99
C LEU A 37 -5.82 -2.89 -1.66
N GLY A 38 -7.05 -2.38 -1.59
CA GLY A 38 -7.85 -2.49 -0.38
C GLY A 38 -8.08 -3.93 0.03
N VAL A 39 -8.40 -4.78 -0.94
CA VAL A 39 -8.61 -6.21 -0.68
C VAL A 39 -7.34 -6.84 -0.12
N GLU A 40 -6.18 -6.57 -0.75
CA GLU A 40 -4.91 -7.14 -0.30
C GLU A 40 -4.49 -6.65 1.08
N LEU A 41 -4.89 -5.44 1.44
CA LEU A 41 -4.58 -4.87 2.75
C LEU A 41 -5.65 -5.19 3.80
N ASP A 42 -6.62 -6.02 3.45
CA ASP A 42 -7.71 -6.44 4.35
C ASP A 42 -8.61 -5.29 4.79
N VAL A 43 -8.72 -4.25 3.99
CA VAL A 43 -9.71 -3.21 4.24
C VAL A 43 -11.10 -3.81 3.99
N ASP A 44 -12.04 -3.52 4.88
CA ASP A 44 -13.40 -4.04 4.76
C ASP A 44 -14.02 -3.62 3.42
N ILE A 45 -14.72 -4.56 2.76
CA ILE A 45 -15.32 -4.31 1.45
C ILE A 45 -16.24 -3.09 1.48
N ALA A 46 -17.02 -2.93 2.54
CA ALA A 46 -17.91 -1.78 2.65
C ALA A 46 -17.13 -0.46 2.66
N GLU A 47 -15.95 -0.46 3.29
CA GLU A 47 -15.08 0.71 3.31
C GLU A 47 -14.46 0.97 1.95
N ILE A 48 -14.09 -0.11 1.23
CA ILE A 48 -13.54 0.04 -0.12
C ILE A 48 -14.60 0.64 -1.04
N GLU A 49 -15.83 0.13 -0.97
CA GLU A 49 -16.91 0.63 -1.79
C GLU A 49 -17.23 2.09 -1.48
N SER A 50 -17.16 2.46 -0.21
CA SER A 50 -17.36 3.84 0.21
C SER A 50 -16.32 4.76 -0.44
N THR A 51 -15.06 4.31 -0.45
CA THR A 51 -13.98 5.05 -1.12
C THR A 51 -14.26 5.23 -2.61
N MET A 52 -14.65 4.14 -3.27
CA MET A 52 -14.90 4.19 -4.71
C MET A 52 -16.07 5.12 -5.04
N TYR A 53 -17.07 5.14 -4.18
CA TYR A 53 -18.23 6.02 -4.36
C TYR A 53 -17.84 7.49 -4.13
N GLU A 54 -17.12 7.75 -3.06
CA GLU A 54 -16.77 9.11 -2.65
C GLU A 54 -15.80 9.78 -3.61
N PHE A 55 -14.87 9.01 -4.16
CA PHE A 55 -13.81 9.52 -5.02
C PHE A 55 -13.98 9.05 -6.47
N LYS A 56 -15.20 9.05 -6.97
CA LYS A 56 -15.46 8.68 -8.36
C LYS A 56 -14.56 9.49 -9.29
N LYS A 57 -13.94 8.81 -10.26
CA LYS A 57 -13.09 9.45 -11.26
C LYS A 57 -11.87 10.17 -10.71
N ASP A 58 -11.54 9.93 -9.45
CA ASP A 58 -10.35 10.50 -8.82
C ASP A 58 -9.45 9.36 -8.34
N MET A 59 -8.61 8.88 -9.24
CA MET A 59 -7.75 7.74 -8.97
C MET A 59 -6.80 7.99 -7.80
N PHE A 60 -6.21 9.18 -7.76
CA PHE A 60 -5.32 9.52 -6.66
C PHE A 60 -6.07 9.53 -5.32
N GLY A 61 -7.25 10.15 -5.32
CA GLY A 61 -8.07 10.19 -4.10
C GLY A 61 -8.46 8.81 -3.63
N GLN A 62 -8.84 7.93 -4.57
CA GLN A 62 -9.18 6.55 -4.22
C GLN A 62 -7.99 5.84 -3.58
N ASN A 63 -6.83 5.93 -4.21
CA ASN A 63 -5.63 5.26 -3.71
C ASN A 63 -5.25 5.76 -2.33
N PHE A 64 -5.24 7.07 -2.16
CA PHE A 64 -4.83 7.67 -0.89
C PHE A 64 -5.82 7.34 0.23
N ASP A 65 -7.12 7.39 -0.07
CA ASP A 65 -8.14 7.09 0.93
C ASP A 65 -8.05 5.64 1.40
N ILE A 66 -7.81 4.71 0.47
CA ILE A 66 -7.62 3.30 0.83
C ILE A 66 -6.43 3.13 1.76
N LEU A 67 -5.31 3.78 1.43
CA LEU A 67 -4.11 3.67 2.28
C LEU A 67 -4.34 4.25 3.66
N ARG A 68 -5.06 5.36 3.76
CA ARG A 68 -5.39 5.95 5.05
C ARG A 68 -6.32 5.06 5.86
N LYS A 69 -7.32 4.46 5.21
CA LYS A 69 -8.23 3.54 5.89
C LYS A 69 -7.48 2.33 6.43
N TRP A 70 -6.55 1.81 5.62
CA TRP A 70 -5.71 0.72 6.07
C TRP A 70 -4.93 1.10 7.33
N GLN A 71 -4.30 2.27 7.33
CA GLN A 71 -3.48 2.69 8.46
C GLN A 71 -4.29 2.91 9.73
N THR A 72 -5.55 3.30 9.60
CA THR A 72 -6.38 3.61 10.76
C THR A 72 -7.24 2.43 11.23
N MET A 73 -7.16 1.29 10.53
CA MET A 73 -7.85 0.08 10.97
C MET A 73 -7.32 -0.40 12.32
N SER A 74 -8.20 -1.06 13.07
CA SER A 74 -7.79 -1.71 14.32
C SER A 74 -6.78 -2.81 14.05
N GLY A 75 -5.90 -3.05 15.01
CA GLY A 75 -4.93 -4.12 14.92
C GLY A 75 -3.55 -3.62 14.54
N GLY A 76 -2.57 -4.51 14.57
CA GLY A 76 -1.20 -4.19 14.23
C GLY A 76 -0.86 -4.52 12.80
N GLY A 77 0.41 -4.45 12.46
CA GLY A 77 0.90 -4.92 11.17
C GLY A 77 0.80 -3.91 10.03
N LYS A 78 0.59 -2.63 10.32
CA LYS A 78 0.53 -1.59 9.29
C LYS A 78 1.94 -1.11 8.94
N THR A 79 2.80 -2.06 8.59
CA THR A 79 4.21 -1.79 8.37
C THR A 79 4.52 -1.66 6.88
N ILE A 80 5.72 -1.14 6.59
CA ILE A 80 6.22 -1.05 5.23
C ILE A 80 6.26 -2.44 4.58
N ARG A 81 6.62 -3.48 5.35
CA ARG A 81 6.64 -4.85 4.83
C ARG A 81 5.26 -5.27 4.33
N THR A 82 4.23 -5.05 5.14
CA THR A 82 2.87 -5.42 4.76
C THR A 82 2.43 -4.70 3.50
N LEU A 83 2.72 -3.41 3.44
CA LEU A 83 2.35 -2.60 2.27
C LEU A 83 3.10 -3.07 1.03
N MET A 84 4.40 -3.31 1.15
CA MET A 84 5.20 -3.79 0.01
C MET A 84 4.72 -5.15 -0.48
N HIS A 85 4.31 -6.02 0.44
CA HIS A 85 3.78 -7.32 0.06
C HIS A 85 2.51 -7.17 -0.79
N ALA A 86 1.60 -6.30 -0.36
CA ALA A 86 0.38 -6.05 -1.11
C ALA A 86 0.68 -5.46 -2.48
N LEU A 87 1.61 -4.52 -2.56
CA LEU A 87 1.97 -3.87 -3.82
C LEU A 87 2.69 -4.81 -4.77
N TRP A 88 3.44 -5.77 -4.23
CA TRP A 88 4.08 -6.78 -5.08
C TRP A 88 3.03 -7.54 -5.89
N ILE A 89 1.88 -7.77 -5.29
CA ILE A 89 0.79 -8.48 -5.94
C ILE A 89 -0.03 -7.56 -6.84
N VAL A 90 -0.28 -6.34 -6.39
CA VAL A 90 -1.27 -5.46 -7.02
C VAL A 90 -0.64 -4.54 -8.07
N ASP A 91 0.46 -3.88 -7.74
CA ASP A 91 1.10 -2.93 -8.66
C ASP A 91 2.57 -2.77 -8.27
N ARG A 92 3.44 -3.40 -9.05
CA ARG A 92 4.86 -3.43 -8.74
C ARG A 92 5.54 -2.07 -8.82
N ARG A 93 4.94 -1.11 -9.51
CA ARG A 93 5.47 0.25 -9.51
C ARG A 93 5.49 0.81 -8.09
N GLY A 94 4.45 0.50 -7.32
CA GLY A 94 4.39 0.91 -5.91
C GLY A 94 5.45 0.21 -5.08
N PHE A 95 5.64 -1.08 -5.32
CA PHE A 95 6.69 -1.85 -4.64
C PHE A 95 8.06 -1.21 -4.90
N ASP A 96 8.37 -0.94 -6.17
CA ASP A 96 9.65 -0.34 -6.54
C ASP A 96 9.80 1.05 -5.94
N PHE A 97 8.73 1.83 -5.91
CA PHE A 97 8.75 3.16 -5.34
C PHE A 97 9.15 3.12 -3.86
N LEU A 98 8.53 2.21 -3.09
CA LEU A 98 8.84 2.09 -1.66
C LEU A 98 10.25 1.57 -1.45
N LYS A 99 10.68 0.64 -2.28
CA LYS A 99 12.03 0.09 -2.19
C LYS A 99 13.07 1.21 -2.33
N LYS A 100 12.85 2.11 -3.29
CA LYS A 100 13.75 3.24 -3.50
C LYS A 100 13.64 4.28 -2.40
N THR A 101 12.41 4.60 -2.01
CA THR A 101 12.16 5.64 -1.01
C THR A 101 12.83 5.31 0.32
N TYR A 102 12.72 4.06 0.75
CA TYR A 102 13.29 3.63 2.02
C TYR A 102 14.66 2.97 1.87
N LYS A 103 15.20 2.96 0.66
CA LYS A 103 16.53 2.41 0.37
C LYS A 103 16.67 0.97 0.84
N ILE A 104 15.66 0.18 0.56
CA ILE A 104 15.65 -1.24 0.89
C ILE A 104 16.30 -1.99 -0.26
N VAL A 105 17.33 -2.77 0.05
CA VAL A 105 18.13 -3.45 -0.96
C VAL A 105 17.78 -4.92 -1.02
#